data_1b2ad44bb93f9a37ae07ba154427b2ad
#
_entry.id   1b2ad44bb93f9a37ae07ba154427b2ad
#
_cell.length_a   1.000
_cell.length_b   1.000
_cell.length_c   1.000
_cell.angle_alpha   90.00
_cell.angle_beta   90.00
_cell.angle_gamma   90.00
#
_symmetry.space_group_name_H-M   'P 1'
#
loop_
_entity.id
_entity.type
_entity.pdbx_description
1 polymer ?
#
loop_
_entity_poly.entity_id
_entity_poly.type
_entity_poly.pdbx_seq_one_letter_code
_entity_poly.pdbx_strand_id
1 'polypeptide(L)'
;LGAIVVDEPERGAAGIWSIACNDESVFISHSGTHEVSVIDHKAMLEKFLNYPNKAVLDYDLTFLYGLRERIPLEGNGPRNMILNGDKLIIPTYFADILNIMDINTNEVTSVELNPGREETAENKGERYFNDASHCFQNWQSCNGCHPGDGRTDGMNWDLMNDGVGNSKNCKSMLFSHVTPPNMISGIREHAERAVRAGFNFIQFFEVSEEDAVCVDAYLKSLRPVPSPYLVNGELSDLAKEGQKVFEKLKCGECHSGVYYTDMKYHRIGEDIEFEKGWDTPTLREVWRTAPYLFDGRAATMKEVFSVHKHGIEKKVSEKDIEALTEYVNSL
;
A
#
# COMPACT_ATOMS: atom_id res chain seq x y z
N LEU A 1 -11.43 -2.73 23.55
CA LEU A 1 -10.49 -2.16 22.59
C LEU A 1 -11.27 -1.59 21.41
N GLY A 2 -10.75 -0.57 20.76
CA GLY A 2 -11.33 0.09 19.59
C GLY A 2 -10.25 0.83 18.80
N ALA A 3 -10.65 1.47 17.71
CA ALA A 3 -9.80 2.32 16.88
C ALA A 3 -10.28 3.77 16.96
N ILE A 4 -9.40 4.69 16.67
CA ILE A 4 -9.69 6.13 16.57
C ILE A 4 -9.14 6.58 15.21
N VAL A 5 -9.99 7.26 14.43
CA VAL A 5 -9.56 7.90 13.19
C VAL A 5 -8.78 9.17 13.53
N VAL A 6 -7.63 9.34 12.88
CA VAL A 6 -6.81 10.54 13.08
C VAL A 6 -7.03 11.61 12.02
N ASP A 7 -7.78 11.30 10.95
CA ASP A 7 -8.23 12.32 10.00
C ASP A 7 -9.24 13.28 10.61
N GLU A 8 -9.35 14.45 10.03
CA GLU A 8 -10.40 15.44 10.29
C GLU A 8 -11.31 15.55 9.06
N PRO A 9 -12.57 15.98 9.20
CA PRO A 9 -13.48 16.13 8.07
C PRO A 9 -12.92 17.02 6.95
N GLU A 10 -12.12 18.01 7.32
CA GLU A 10 -11.58 19.03 6.41
C GLU A 10 -10.18 18.68 5.92
N ARG A 11 -9.45 17.76 6.61
CA ARG A 11 -8.04 17.53 6.34
C ARG A 11 -7.60 16.15 6.82
N GLY A 12 -7.07 15.37 5.92
CA GLY A 12 -6.43 14.08 6.22
C GLY A 12 -5.18 14.22 7.08
N ALA A 13 -4.83 13.15 7.79
CA ALA A 13 -3.60 12.96 8.56
C ALA A 13 -2.91 11.69 8.05
N ALA A 14 -2.51 11.73 6.79
CA ALA A 14 -2.10 10.55 6.02
C ALA A 14 -0.72 10.01 6.40
N GLY A 15 -0.56 8.71 6.22
CA GLY A 15 0.72 8.05 6.39
C GLY A 15 1.16 7.94 7.85
N ILE A 16 0.28 7.48 8.74
CA ILE A 16 0.64 7.16 10.13
C ILE A 16 1.83 6.20 10.12
N TRP A 17 2.90 6.54 10.85
CA TRP A 17 4.09 5.74 10.87
C TRP A 17 4.53 5.27 12.26
N SER A 18 4.59 6.19 13.20
CA SER A 18 5.10 5.92 14.55
C SER A 18 4.23 6.56 15.61
N ILE A 19 4.24 5.97 16.80
CA ILE A 19 3.60 6.48 18.00
C ILE A 19 4.60 6.50 19.14
N ALA A 20 4.60 7.58 19.91
CA ALA A 20 5.28 7.69 21.19
C ALA A 20 4.31 8.27 22.21
N CYS A 21 4.47 7.98 23.49
CA CYS A 21 3.61 8.53 24.53
C CYS A 21 4.33 8.66 25.87
N ASN A 22 3.79 9.54 26.70
CA ASN A 22 4.02 9.62 28.13
C ASN A 22 2.68 9.70 28.87
N ASP A 23 2.69 10.04 30.16
CA ASP A 23 1.47 10.13 30.98
C ASP A 23 0.55 11.29 30.58
N GLU A 24 1.01 12.26 29.80
CA GLU A 24 0.29 13.48 29.45
C GLU A 24 -0.10 13.53 27.97
N SER A 25 0.77 13.04 27.08
CA SER A 25 0.60 13.19 25.64
C SER A 25 0.84 11.91 24.87
N VAL A 26 0.09 11.75 23.75
CA VAL A 26 0.35 10.79 22.70
C VAL A 26 0.80 11.55 21.46
N PHE A 27 1.93 11.14 20.91
CA PHE A 27 2.53 11.71 19.70
C PHE A 27 2.39 10.71 18.55
N ILE A 28 1.91 11.17 17.39
CA ILE A 28 1.75 10.35 16.19
C ILE A 28 2.42 11.05 15.02
N SER A 29 3.39 10.41 14.36
CA SER A 29 3.99 10.93 13.14
C SER A 29 3.12 10.59 11.92
N HIS A 30 2.95 11.59 11.05
CA HIS A 30 2.23 11.47 9.78
C HIS A 30 3.19 11.68 8.63
N SER A 31 3.71 10.57 8.09
CA SER A 31 4.73 10.60 7.03
C SER A 31 4.22 11.24 5.74
N GLY A 32 2.92 11.10 5.44
CA GLY A 32 2.32 11.65 4.23
C GLY A 32 1.92 13.12 4.32
N THR A 33 1.62 13.63 5.52
CA THR A 33 1.25 15.04 5.74
C THR A 33 2.33 15.86 6.44
N HIS A 34 3.50 15.26 6.70
CA HIS A 34 4.73 15.91 7.19
C HIS A 34 4.59 16.64 8.53
N GLU A 35 3.90 16.01 9.47
CA GLU A 35 3.56 16.60 10.75
C GLU A 35 3.56 15.57 11.89
N VAL A 36 3.44 16.06 13.11
CA VAL A 36 3.17 15.25 14.31
C VAL A 36 1.86 15.71 14.93
N SER A 37 0.97 14.78 15.24
CA SER A 37 -0.16 15.01 16.14
C SER A 37 0.32 14.92 17.58
N VAL A 38 -0.04 15.92 18.40
CA VAL A 38 0.10 15.93 19.86
C VAL A 38 -1.29 15.84 20.45
N ILE A 39 -1.58 14.77 21.17
CA ILE A 39 -2.93 14.47 21.69
C ILE A 39 -2.88 14.41 23.20
N ASP A 40 -3.82 15.09 23.89
CA ASP A 40 -3.99 14.96 25.35
C ASP A 40 -4.37 13.50 25.68
N HIS A 41 -3.46 12.79 26.31
CA HIS A 41 -3.58 11.36 26.60
C HIS A 41 -4.72 11.08 27.57
N LYS A 42 -4.86 11.86 28.64
CA LYS A 42 -5.86 11.64 29.68
C LYS A 42 -7.26 11.96 29.16
N ALA A 43 -7.41 13.12 28.54
CA ALA A 43 -8.69 13.54 27.98
C ALA A 43 -9.16 12.62 26.83
N MET A 44 -8.23 12.16 25.99
CA MET A 44 -8.51 11.17 24.94
C MET A 44 -9.02 9.85 25.52
N LEU A 45 -8.36 9.31 26.55
CA LEU A 45 -8.78 8.07 27.18
C LEU A 45 -10.14 8.23 27.89
N GLU A 46 -10.35 9.35 28.60
CA GLU A 46 -11.64 9.63 29.24
C GLU A 46 -12.78 9.69 28.22
N LYS A 47 -12.57 10.43 27.12
CA LYS A 47 -13.56 10.51 26.02
C LYS A 47 -13.79 9.15 25.39
N PHE A 48 -12.73 8.36 25.14
CA PHE A 48 -12.84 7.01 24.57
C PHE A 48 -13.63 6.08 25.50
N LEU A 49 -13.34 6.06 26.80
CA LEU A 49 -14.01 5.17 27.76
C LEU A 49 -15.50 5.49 27.88
N ASN A 50 -15.86 6.78 27.84
CA ASN A 50 -17.22 7.27 27.99
C ASN A 50 -17.95 7.45 26.64
N TYR A 51 -17.33 7.07 25.50
CA TYR A 51 -17.95 7.25 24.19
C TYR A 51 -19.24 6.44 24.07
N PRO A 52 -20.37 7.08 23.68
CA PRO A 52 -21.70 6.46 23.79
C PRO A 52 -21.90 5.21 22.97
N ASN A 53 -21.31 5.17 21.77
CA ASN A 53 -21.42 4.03 20.86
C ASN A 53 -20.08 3.70 20.21
N LYS A 54 -19.34 2.78 20.80
CA LYS A 54 -18.01 2.39 20.31
C LYS A 54 -18.00 1.74 18.91
N ALA A 55 -19.15 1.28 18.43
CA ALA A 55 -19.26 0.68 17.10
C ALA A 55 -19.14 1.69 15.94
N VAL A 56 -19.28 3.00 16.24
CA VAL A 56 -19.12 4.06 15.25
C VAL A 56 -17.89 4.93 15.49
N LEU A 57 -17.10 4.63 16.52
CA LEU A 57 -15.94 5.43 16.91
C LEU A 57 -14.87 5.47 15.80
N ASP A 58 -14.65 4.37 15.15
CA ASP A 58 -13.71 4.20 14.03
C ASP A 58 -14.15 4.90 12.73
N TYR A 59 -15.31 5.56 12.75
CA TYR A 59 -15.79 6.43 11.67
C TYR A 59 -15.98 7.89 12.11
N ASP A 60 -15.71 8.23 13.40
CA ASP A 60 -15.88 9.58 13.92
C ASP A 60 -14.66 10.46 13.68
N LEU A 61 -14.65 11.17 12.57
CA LEU A 61 -13.60 12.15 12.20
C LEU A 61 -13.51 13.34 13.14
N THR A 62 -14.47 13.51 14.06
CA THR A 62 -14.50 14.64 15.02
C THR A 62 -14.01 14.23 16.42
N PHE A 63 -13.70 12.95 16.62
CA PHE A 63 -13.35 12.43 17.94
C PHE A 63 -12.20 13.21 18.60
N LEU A 64 -11.18 13.60 17.83
CA LEU A 64 -10.01 14.30 18.36
C LEU A 64 -10.16 15.83 18.42
N TYR A 65 -11.30 16.39 18.07
CA TYR A 65 -11.53 17.84 18.16
C TYR A 65 -11.38 18.35 19.61
N GLY A 66 -10.53 19.39 19.76
CA GLY A 66 -10.19 19.99 21.04
C GLY A 66 -9.23 19.17 21.91
N LEU A 67 -8.81 18.01 21.46
CA LEU A 67 -7.85 17.12 22.16
C LEU A 67 -6.50 17.03 21.48
N ARG A 68 -6.39 17.50 20.23
CA ARG A 68 -5.22 17.35 19.39
C ARG A 68 -4.74 18.67 18.82
N GLU A 69 -3.43 18.83 18.79
CA GLU A 69 -2.72 19.81 17.99
C GLU A 69 -1.92 19.11 16.90
N ARG A 70 -1.84 19.68 15.68
CA ARG A 70 -1.06 19.16 14.55
C ARG A 70 0.11 20.11 14.31
N ILE A 71 1.33 19.64 14.57
CA ILE A 71 2.56 20.39 14.50
C ILE A 71 3.27 20.08 13.18
N PRO A 72 3.35 21.03 12.24
CA PRO A 72 4.09 20.85 11.01
C PRO A 72 5.59 20.72 11.30
N LEU A 73 6.27 19.87 10.52
CA LEU A 73 7.71 19.64 10.63
C LEU A 73 8.42 20.19 9.39
N GLU A 74 9.69 20.50 9.54
CA GLU A 74 10.55 20.80 8.41
C GLU A 74 10.96 19.48 7.70
N GLY A 75 10.93 19.49 6.36
CA GLY A 75 11.22 18.32 5.54
C GLY A 75 10.06 17.34 5.41
N ASN A 76 10.26 16.33 4.59
CA ASN A 76 9.21 15.40 4.19
C ASN A 76 9.38 14.01 4.82
N GLY A 77 8.25 13.39 5.17
CA GLY A 77 8.20 12.01 5.62
C GLY A 77 8.77 11.76 7.02
N PRO A 78 8.24 12.40 8.09
CA PRO A 78 8.57 11.99 9.44
C PRO A 78 8.12 10.55 9.67
N ARG A 79 9.04 9.70 10.11
CA ARG A 79 8.77 8.29 10.35
C ARG A 79 8.92 7.96 11.83
N ASN A 80 9.99 7.30 12.23
CA ASN A 80 10.20 6.94 13.62
C ASN A 80 10.41 8.18 14.51
N MET A 81 9.99 8.06 15.78
CA MET A 81 10.18 9.10 16.79
C MET A 81 10.78 8.51 18.05
N ILE A 82 11.59 9.30 18.75
CA ILE A 82 12.16 8.94 20.06
C ILE A 82 11.83 10.05 21.04
N LEU A 83 11.11 9.68 22.11
CA LEU A 83 10.90 10.57 23.25
C LEU A 83 12.09 10.42 24.22
N ASN A 84 12.79 11.52 24.49
CA ASN A 84 13.92 11.57 25.40
C ASN A 84 13.78 12.78 26.35
N GLY A 85 13.32 12.53 27.55
CA GLY A 85 12.97 13.60 28.51
C GLY A 85 11.89 14.52 27.91
N ASP A 86 12.18 15.82 27.89
CA ASP A 86 11.27 16.84 27.36
C ASP A 86 11.43 17.08 25.85
N LYS A 87 12.12 16.18 25.14
CA LYS A 87 12.36 16.32 23.71
C LYS A 87 11.80 15.13 22.93
N LEU A 88 11.07 15.42 21.88
CA LEU A 88 10.70 14.44 20.84
C LEU A 88 11.62 14.62 19.65
N ILE A 89 12.36 13.58 19.28
CA ILE A 89 13.34 13.56 18.20
C ILE A 89 12.72 12.87 17.01
N ILE A 90 12.64 13.56 15.85
CA ILE A 90 11.86 13.13 14.68
C ILE A 90 12.70 13.30 13.41
N PRO A 91 13.35 12.26 12.89
CA PRO A 91 13.99 12.31 11.59
C PRO A 91 12.96 12.31 10.46
N THR A 92 13.22 13.05 9.40
CA THR A 92 12.46 13.00 8.15
C THR A 92 13.19 12.13 7.13
N TYR A 93 12.49 11.18 6.56
CA TYR A 93 13.08 10.16 5.69
C TYR A 93 13.49 10.71 4.32
N PHE A 94 12.69 11.63 3.76
CA PHE A 94 12.92 12.14 2.41
C PHE A 94 13.77 13.41 2.33
N ALA A 95 14.04 14.09 3.46
CA ALA A 95 14.69 15.40 3.46
C ALA A 95 16.01 15.47 4.24
N ASP A 96 16.48 14.37 4.84
CA ASP A 96 17.67 14.36 5.70
C ASP A 96 17.65 15.45 6.79
N ILE A 97 16.49 15.72 7.37
CA ILE A 97 16.30 16.70 8.44
C ILE A 97 15.96 15.99 9.74
N LEU A 98 16.58 16.44 10.83
CA LEU A 98 16.25 16.04 12.19
C LEU A 98 15.47 17.14 12.87
N ASN A 99 14.21 16.90 13.18
CA ASN A 99 13.38 17.80 13.98
C ASN A 99 13.50 17.41 15.46
N ILE A 100 13.64 18.42 16.32
CA ILE A 100 13.68 18.28 17.78
C ILE A 100 12.58 19.18 18.34
N MET A 101 11.50 18.57 18.80
CA MET A 101 10.36 19.27 19.39
C MET A 101 10.44 19.26 20.90
N ASP A 102 10.27 20.40 21.53
CA ASP A 102 10.04 20.50 22.97
C ASP A 102 8.59 20.14 23.28
N ILE A 103 8.36 19.09 24.07
CA ILE A 103 7.00 18.57 24.31
C ILE A 103 6.17 19.45 25.24
N ASN A 104 6.76 20.42 25.93
CA ASN A 104 6.05 21.34 26.82
C ASN A 104 5.55 22.58 26.09
N THR A 105 6.24 23.00 25.02
CA THR A 105 5.92 24.22 24.26
C THR A 105 5.48 23.94 22.83
N ASN A 106 5.68 22.71 22.32
CA ASN A 106 5.53 22.30 20.93
C ASN A 106 6.42 23.07 19.94
N GLU A 107 7.46 23.78 20.43
CA GLU A 107 8.41 24.46 19.58
C GLU A 107 9.36 23.43 18.91
N VAL A 108 9.54 23.56 17.61
CA VAL A 108 10.38 22.67 16.79
C VAL A 108 11.65 23.40 16.37
N THR A 109 12.79 22.77 16.60
CA THR A 109 14.09 23.17 16.05
C THR A 109 14.56 22.10 15.07
N SER A 110 15.01 22.51 13.89
CA SER A 110 15.40 21.58 12.83
C SER A 110 16.89 21.66 12.53
N VAL A 111 17.50 20.52 12.23
CA VAL A 111 18.91 20.39 11.88
C VAL A 111 19.02 19.62 10.56
N GLU A 112 19.61 20.24 9.55
CA GLU A 112 19.91 19.56 8.29
C GLU A 112 21.12 18.63 8.49
N LEU A 113 20.93 17.33 8.17
CA LEU A 113 21.95 16.29 8.41
C LEU A 113 22.90 16.14 7.21
N ASN A 114 22.43 16.45 6.02
CA ASN A 114 23.18 16.25 4.77
C ASN A 114 23.01 17.44 3.83
N PRO A 115 23.57 18.61 4.17
CA PRO A 115 23.44 19.80 3.34
C PRO A 115 24.07 19.60 1.96
N GLY A 116 23.32 19.92 0.92
CA GLY A 116 23.76 19.81 -0.48
C GLY A 116 23.56 18.41 -1.10
N ARG A 117 22.78 17.52 -0.48
CA ARG A 117 22.33 16.29 -1.14
C ARG A 117 21.55 16.61 -2.41
N GLU A 118 21.99 16.05 -3.53
CA GLU A 118 21.20 16.05 -4.76
C GLU A 118 20.15 14.93 -4.73
N GLU A 119 18.89 15.29 -4.97
CA GLU A 119 17.79 14.34 -5.05
C GLU A 119 17.80 13.67 -6.43
N THR A 120 17.91 12.34 -6.47
CA THR A 120 17.80 11.60 -7.75
C THR A 120 16.32 11.53 -8.19
N ALA A 121 16.10 11.19 -9.47
CA ALA A 121 14.74 11.01 -9.97
C ALA A 121 13.96 9.95 -9.21
N GLU A 122 14.62 8.83 -8.83
CA GLU A 122 14.02 7.77 -8.02
C GLU A 122 13.64 8.26 -6.61
N ASN A 123 14.52 9.01 -5.95
CA ASN A 123 14.24 9.56 -4.62
C ASN A 123 13.10 10.58 -4.66
N LYS A 124 13.12 11.49 -5.67
CA LYS A 124 12.02 12.43 -5.89
C LYS A 124 10.70 11.68 -6.14
N GLY A 125 10.74 10.64 -6.97
CA GLY A 125 9.57 9.80 -7.24
C GLY A 125 9.06 9.07 -6.00
N GLU A 126 9.94 8.53 -5.17
CA GLU A 126 9.58 7.89 -3.90
C GLU A 126 8.90 8.89 -2.95
N ARG A 127 9.43 10.12 -2.86
CA ARG A 127 8.83 11.19 -2.08
C ARG A 127 7.42 11.52 -2.57
N TYR A 128 7.22 11.78 -3.86
CA TYR A 128 5.90 12.04 -4.45
C TYR A 128 4.92 10.88 -4.23
N PHE A 129 5.39 9.64 -4.31
CA PHE A 129 4.58 8.45 -4.08
C PHE A 129 4.04 8.36 -2.64
N ASN A 130 4.78 8.89 -1.67
CA ASN A 130 4.44 8.88 -0.25
C ASN A 130 3.81 10.19 0.26
N ASP A 131 3.76 11.24 -0.57
CA ASP A 131 3.35 12.58 -0.18
C ASP A 131 1.86 12.79 -0.40
N ALA A 132 1.12 12.99 0.69
CA ALA A 132 -0.31 13.29 0.68
C ALA A 132 -0.60 14.80 0.61
N SER A 133 0.43 15.66 0.74
CA SER A 133 0.23 17.13 0.71
C SER A 133 -0.27 17.63 -0.65
N HIS A 134 -0.02 16.86 -1.70
CA HIS A 134 -0.54 17.12 -3.04
C HIS A 134 -1.99 16.66 -3.24
N CYS A 135 -2.50 15.77 -2.41
CA CYS A 135 -3.87 15.26 -2.53
C CYS A 135 -4.89 16.30 -2.03
N PHE A 136 -6.05 16.33 -2.66
CA PHE A 136 -7.19 17.11 -2.17
C PHE A 136 -7.44 16.81 -0.69
N GLN A 137 -7.51 17.86 0.15
CA GLN A 137 -7.61 17.76 1.60
C GLN A 137 -6.55 16.88 2.28
N ASN A 138 -5.43 16.59 1.64
CA ASN A 138 -4.31 15.81 2.19
C ASN A 138 -4.70 14.40 2.68
N TRP A 139 -5.75 13.80 2.15
CA TRP A 139 -6.33 12.58 2.72
C TRP A 139 -5.57 11.31 2.36
N GLN A 140 -4.86 11.26 1.23
CA GLN A 140 -4.06 10.08 0.86
C GLN A 140 -2.89 10.40 -0.08
N SER A 141 -1.95 9.46 -0.13
CA SER A 141 -0.90 9.35 -1.15
C SER A 141 -1.03 8.01 -1.90
N CYS A 142 -0.22 7.78 -2.93
CA CYS A 142 -0.17 6.47 -3.60
C CYS A 142 0.14 5.34 -2.61
N ASN A 143 1.03 5.59 -1.64
CA ASN A 143 1.36 4.65 -0.56
C ASN A 143 0.16 4.28 0.33
N GLY A 144 -0.92 5.08 0.36
CA GLY A 144 -2.13 4.77 1.12
C GLY A 144 -2.80 3.47 0.65
N CYS A 145 -2.88 3.27 -0.67
CA CYS A 145 -3.42 2.04 -1.28
C CYS A 145 -2.31 1.04 -1.66
N HIS A 146 -1.09 1.53 -1.93
CA HIS A 146 0.04 0.71 -2.36
C HIS A 146 1.22 0.76 -1.35
N PRO A 147 1.01 0.38 -0.07
CA PRO A 147 2.06 0.38 0.95
C PRO A 147 3.18 -0.62 0.65
N GLY A 148 4.25 -0.56 1.45
CA GLY A 148 5.36 -1.50 1.36
C GLY A 148 6.09 -1.45 0.02
N ASP A 149 6.42 -0.24 -0.41
CA ASP A 149 7.10 0.06 -1.67
C ASP A 149 6.27 -0.37 -2.89
N GLY A 150 5.07 0.17 -3.01
CA GLY A 150 4.21 -0.01 -4.17
C GLY A 150 3.55 -1.39 -4.24
N ARG A 151 3.28 -2.05 -3.13
CA ARG A 151 2.56 -3.35 -3.12
C ARG A 151 1.06 -3.13 -3.04
N THR A 152 0.39 -3.63 -2.02
CA THR A 152 -1.06 -3.52 -1.87
C THR A 152 -1.45 -3.46 -0.40
N ASP A 153 -2.51 -2.72 -0.10
CA ASP A 153 -3.15 -2.69 1.21
C ASP A 153 -4.09 -3.90 1.44
N GLY A 154 -4.32 -4.71 0.40
CA GLY A 154 -5.26 -5.84 0.44
C GLY A 154 -6.74 -5.44 0.50
N MET A 155 -7.05 -4.17 0.25
CA MET A 155 -8.43 -3.68 0.25
C MET A 155 -9.03 -3.62 -1.15
N ASN A 156 -10.34 -3.52 -1.19
CA ASN A 156 -11.09 -3.31 -2.42
C ASN A 156 -11.48 -1.84 -2.56
N TRP A 157 -11.19 -1.28 -3.71
CA TRP A 157 -11.49 0.10 -4.04
C TRP A 157 -12.37 0.18 -5.29
N ASP A 158 -13.39 1.03 -5.24
CA ASP A 158 -14.17 1.42 -6.41
C ASP A 158 -13.96 2.92 -6.67
N LEU A 159 -12.94 3.21 -7.45
CA LEU A 159 -12.54 4.58 -7.78
C LEU A 159 -13.18 5.08 -9.08
N MET A 160 -14.09 4.29 -9.68
CA MET A 160 -14.83 4.63 -10.91
C MET A 160 -13.95 5.05 -12.11
N ASN A 161 -12.64 4.86 -12.01
CA ASN A 161 -11.66 5.34 -13.01
C ASN A 161 -11.62 4.46 -14.28
N ASP A 162 -12.30 3.33 -14.28
CA ASP A 162 -12.50 2.45 -15.45
C ASP A 162 -13.93 2.49 -16.00
N GLY A 163 -14.80 3.29 -15.40
CA GLY A 163 -16.20 3.43 -15.81
C GLY A 163 -17.12 2.29 -15.36
N VAL A 164 -16.64 1.38 -14.54
CA VAL A 164 -17.42 0.25 -14.00
C VAL A 164 -17.50 0.36 -12.48
N GLY A 165 -18.71 0.53 -11.97
CA GLY A 165 -18.96 0.67 -10.53
C GLY A 165 -18.97 -0.65 -9.80
N ASN A 166 -17.81 -1.27 -9.63
CA ASN A 166 -17.61 -2.43 -8.78
C ASN A 166 -16.28 -2.34 -8.02
N SER A 167 -16.27 -2.80 -6.79
CA SER A 167 -15.07 -2.84 -5.97
C SER A 167 -14.06 -3.84 -6.54
N LYS A 168 -12.82 -3.38 -6.66
CA LYS A 168 -11.70 -4.15 -7.22
C LYS A 168 -10.56 -4.21 -6.23
N ASN A 169 -9.97 -5.39 -6.09
CA ASN A 169 -8.82 -5.60 -5.21
C ASN A 169 -7.62 -4.76 -5.68
N CYS A 170 -6.96 -4.12 -4.73
CA CYS A 170 -5.79 -3.31 -4.99
C CYS A 170 -4.64 -4.19 -5.51
N LYS A 171 -4.12 -3.88 -6.70
CA LYS A 171 -3.05 -4.63 -7.37
C LYS A 171 -1.68 -4.09 -6.99
N SER A 172 -0.70 -4.96 -6.75
CA SER A 172 0.70 -4.55 -6.61
C SER A 172 1.20 -3.80 -7.84
N MET A 173 1.98 -2.74 -7.64
CA MET A 173 2.63 -1.97 -8.72
C MET A 173 4.01 -2.53 -9.10
N LEU A 174 4.50 -3.58 -8.40
CA LEU A 174 5.75 -4.25 -8.75
C LEU A 174 5.68 -4.75 -10.21
N PHE A 175 6.68 -4.37 -11.00
CA PHE A 175 6.78 -4.66 -12.44
C PHE A 175 5.72 -4.01 -13.33
N SER A 176 4.87 -3.10 -12.83
CA SER A 176 3.80 -2.47 -13.62
C SER A 176 4.28 -1.88 -14.96
N HIS A 177 5.50 -1.31 -14.99
CA HIS A 177 6.07 -0.69 -16.20
C HIS A 177 6.58 -1.70 -17.26
N VAL A 178 6.65 -2.99 -16.90
CA VAL A 178 7.12 -4.05 -17.82
C VAL A 178 6.09 -5.17 -18.02
N THR A 179 4.92 -5.04 -17.42
CA THR A 179 3.80 -5.97 -17.54
C THR A 179 2.50 -5.25 -17.92
N PRO A 180 2.44 -4.56 -19.09
CA PRO A 180 1.20 -3.97 -19.58
C PRO A 180 0.18 -5.07 -19.98
N PRO A 181 -1.13 -4.75 -19.99
CA PRO A 181 -1.77 -3.49 -19.59
C PRO A 181 -1.85 -3.32 -18.06
N ASN A 182 -2.21 -2.13 -17.61
CA ASN A 182 -2.26 -1.80 -16.19
C ASN A 182 -3.69 -1.63 -15.68
N MET A 183 -3.85 -1.64 -14.35
CA MET A 183 -5.09 -1.80 -13.60
C MET A 183 -5.60 -3.25 -13.68
N ILE A 184 -6.48 -3.64 -12.75
CA ILE A 184 -6.99 -5.02 -12.74
C ILE A 184 -7.88 -5.32 -13.96
N SER A 185 -8.57 -4.31 -14.46
CA SER A 185 -9.36 -4.38 -15.69
C SER A 185 -8.54 -4.13 -16.97
N GLY A 186 -7.23 -3.84 -16.84
CA GLY A 186 -6.34 -3.57 -17.97
C GLY A 186 -6.69 -2.33 -18.80
N ILE A 187 -7.43 -1.37 -18.25
CA ILE A 187 -7.91 -0.20 -19.02
C ILE A 187 -6.84 0.83 -19.32
N ARG A 188 -5.67 0.74 -18.69
CA ARG A 188 -4.52 1.60 -18.97
C ARG A 188 -3.49 0.82 -19.76
N GLU A 189 -3.21 1.30 -20.96
CA GLU A 189 -2.29 0.65 -21.90
C GLU A 189 -0.86 0.53 -21.32
N HIS A 190 -0.42 1.55 -20.57
CA HIS A 190 0.92 1.63 -19.97
C HIS A 190 0.85 2.18 -18.54
N ALA A 191 1.82 1.82 -17.71
CA ALA A 191 1.91 2.25 -16.32
C ALA A 191 2.04 3.77 -16.17
N GLU A 192 2.75 4.42 -17.08
CA GLU A 192 2.87 5.88 -17.11
C GLU A 192 1.49 6.56 -17.16
N ARG A 193 0.56 6.05 -17.97
CA ARG A 193 -0.83 6.55 -18.00
C ARG A 193 -1.57 6.26 -16.70
N ALA A 194 -1.31 5.13 -16.06
CA ALA A 194 -1.93 4.79 -14.78
C ALA A 194 -1.45 5.73 -13.67
N VAL A 195 -0.16 6.07 -13.63
CA VAL A 195 0.41 7.02 -12.67
C VAL A 195 -0.25 8.40 -12.79
N ARG A 196 -0.32 8.97 -14.01
CA ARG A 196 -0.97 10.28 -14.25
C ARG A 196 -2.46 10.24 -13.89
N ALA A 197 -3.13 9.15 -14.22
CA ALA A 197 -4.54 8.95 -13.85
C ALA A 197 -4.75 8.87 -12.34
N GLY A 198 -3.80 8.28 -11.59
CA GLY A 198 -3.82 8.24 -10.13
C GLY A 198 -3.77 9.64 -9.52
N PHE A 199 -2.87 10.50 -9.99
CA PHE A 199 -2.83 11.89 -9.55
C PHE A 199 -4.12 12.64 -9.89
N ASN A 200 -4.56 12.57 -11.16
CA ASN A 200 -5.69 13.37 -11.62
C ASN A 200 -7.04 12.93 -11.04
N PHE A 201 -7.31 11.62 -10.97
CA PHE A 201 -8.65 11.09 -10.67
C PHE A 201 -8.79 10.49 -9.27
N ILE A 202 -7.68 10.25 -8.57
CA ILE A 202 -7.69 9.70 -7.21
C ILE A 202 -7.22 10.74 -6.19
N GLN A 203 -6.13 11.44 -6.50
CA GLN A 203 -5.64 12.51 -5.62
C GLN A 203 -6.22 13.90 -5.95
N PHE A 204 -6.89 14.06 -7.10
CA PHE A 204 -7.43 15.32 -7.59
C PHE A 204 -6.37 16.42 -7.67
N PHE A 205 -5.20 16.06 -8.17
CA PHE A 205 -4.02 16.89 -8.30
C PHE A 205 -3.45 16.80 -9.72
N GLU A 206 -3.17 17.94 -10.33
CA GLU A 206 -2.50 18.02 -11.63
C GLU A 206 -0.98 18.01 -11.44
N VAL A 207 -0.38 16.83 -11.58
CA VAL A 207 1.08 16.65 -11.48
C VAL A 207 1.77 17.15 -12.74
N SER A 208 2.93 17.78 -12.59
CA SER A 208 3.78 18.12 -13.76
C SER A 208 4.31 16.82 -14.41
N GLU A 209 4.56 16.85 -15.73
CA GLU A 209 5.13 15.67 -16.41
C GLU A 209 6.54 15.34 -15.90
N GLU A 210 7.32 16.36 -15.54
CA GLU A 210 8.65 16.18 -14.94
C GLU A 210 8.59 15.40 -13.62
N ASP A 211 7.63 15.72 -12.74
CA ASP A 211 7.45 15.04 -11.46
C ASP A 211 6.85 13.63 -11.65
N ALA A 212 5.90 13.49 -12.56
CA ALA A 212 5.31 12.19 -12.88
C ALA A 212 6.35 11.20 -13.43
N VAL A 213 7.30 11.65 -14.24
CA VAL A 213 8.43 10.84 -14.73
C VAL A 213 9.32 10.36 -13.57
N CYS A 214 9.48 11.17 -12.51
CA CYS A 214 10.21 10.75 -11.31
C CYS A 214 9.47 9.60 -10.59
N VAL A 215 8.14 9.65 -10.50
CA VAL A 215 7.35 8.53 -9.93
C VAL A 215 7.50 7.27 -10.79
N ASP A 216 7.51 7.40 -12.12
CA ASP A 216 7.80 6.28 -13.00
C ASP A 216 9.20 5.70 -12.75
N ALA A 217 10.21 6.55 -12.53
CA ALA A 217 11.58 6.11 -12.22
C ALA A 217 11.62 5.33 -10.90
N TYR A 218 10.94 5.81 -9.87
CA TYR A 218 10.81 5.10 -8.59
C TYR A 218 10.15 3.73 -8.78
N LEU A 219 9.00 3.65 -9.45
CA LEU A 219 8.30 2.38 -9.69
C LEU A 219 9.12 1.39 -10.52
N LYS A 220 9.89 1.86 -11.50
CA LYS A 220 10.85 1.05 -12.27
C LYS A 220 12.03 0.56 -11.43
N SER A 221 12.38 1.28 -10.36
CA SER A 221 13.47 0.90 -9.46
C SER A 221 13.10 -0.21 -8.47
N LEU A 222 11.81 -0.47 -8.25
CA LEU A 222 11.33 -1.49 -7.32
C LEU A 222 11.90 -2.88 -7.64
N ARG A 223 12.29 -3.60 -6.61
CA ARG A 223 12.85 -4.96 -6.73
C ARG A 223 12.02 -5.95 -5.92
N PRO A 224 11.88 -7.19 -6.41
CA PRO A 224 11.18 -8.22 -5.67
C PRO A 224 11.96 -8.61 -4.42
N VAL A 225 11.22 -8.95 -3.37
CA VAL A 225 11.75 -9.53 -2.14
C VAL A 225 11.65 -11.05 -2.25
N PRO A 226 12.70 -11.80 -1.87
CA PRO A 226 12.63 -13.27 -1.87
C PRO A 226 11.47 -13.78 -1.03
N SER A 227 10.77 -14.78 -1.55
CA SER A 227 9.65 -15.40 -0.83
C SER A 227 10.13 -16.12 0.44
N PRO A 228 9.40 -16.01 1.57
CA PRO A 228 9.66 -16.79 2.78
C PRO A 228 9.35 -18.28 2.62
N TYR A 229 8.69 -18.70 1.54
CA TYR A 229 8.46 -20.10 1.19
C TYR A 229 9.67 -20.77 0.51
N LEU A 230 10.72 -20.01 0.21
CA LEU A 230 11.98 -20.58 -0.26
C LEU A 230 12.78 -21.15 0.92
N VAL A 231 13.44 -22.27 0.67
CA VAL A 231 14.38 -22.90 1.62
C VAL A 231 15.80 -22.67 1.12
N ASN A 232 16.58 -21.87 1.84
CA ASN A 232 17.94 -21.46 1.43
C ASN A 232 17.98 -20.80 0.03
N GLY A 233 16.92 -20.06 -0.33
CA GLY A 233 16.81 -19.39 -1.63
C GLY A 233 16.33 -20.25 -2.78
N GLU A 234 15.99 -21.51 -2.53
CA GLU A 234 15.51 -22.48 -3.53
C GLU A 234 14.09 -22.98 -3.20
N LEU A 235 13.44 -23.57 -4.19
CA LEU A 235 12.13 -24.20 -3.99
C LEU A 235 12.23 -25.35 -2.99
N SER A 236 11.31 -25.42 -2.04
CA SER A 236 11.11 -26.59 -1.17
C SER A 236 10.77 -27.82 -1.99
N ASP A 237 10.91 -29.04 -1.44
CA ASP A 237 10.54 -30.25 -2.16
C ASP A 237 9.03 -30.28 -2.48
N LEU A 238 8.19 -29.74 -1.59
CA LEU A 238 6.77 -29.59 -1.85
C LEU A 238 6.51 -28.59 -3.01
N ALA A 239 7.23 -27.47 -3.06
CA ALA A 239 7.13 -26.50 -4.15
C ALA A 239 7.59 -27.08 -5.50
N LYS A 240 8.63 -27.94 -5.51
CA LYS A 240 9.04 -28.66 -6.74
C LYS A 240 7.94 -29.61 -7.25
N GLU A 241 7.23 -30.30 -6.35
CA GLU A 241 6.05 -31.07 -6.77
C GLU A 241 4.93 -30.16 -7.26
N GLY A 242 4.72 -28.99 -6.61
CA GLY A 242 3.78 -27.98 -7.04
C GLY A 242 4.07 -27.40 -8.43
N GLN A 243 5.34 -27.24 -8.78
CA GLN A 243 5.76 -26.83 -10.12
C GLN A 243 5.27 -27.83 -11.19
N LYS A 244 5.40 -29.14 -10.92
CA LYS A 244 4.88 -30.17 -11.83
C LYS A 244 3.35 -30.12 -11.96
N VAL A 245 2.66 -29.79 -10.87
CA VAL A 245 1.20 -29.60 -10.89
C VAL A 245 0.84 -28.36 -11.71
N PHE A 246 1.56 -27.25 -11.56
CA PHE A 246 1.39 -26.01 -12.32
C PHE A 246 1.53 -26.28 -13.83
N GLU A 247 2.55 -27.06 -14.25
CA GLU A 247 2.76 -27.47 -15.63
C GLU A 247 1.64 -28.40 -16.14
N LYS A 248 1.28 -29.42 -15.33
CA LYS A 248 0.21 -30.39 -15.65
C LYS A 248 -1.16 -29.72 -15.83
N LEU A 249 -1.46 -28.69 -15.03
CA LEU A 249 -2.70 -27.91 -15.12
C LEU A 249 -2.62 -26.79 -16.15
N LYS A 250 -1.45 -26.62 -16.80
CA LYS A 250 -1.23 -25.63 -17.86
C LYS A 250 -1.38 -24.17 -17.40
N CYS A 251 -1.14 -23.89 -16.12
CA CYS A 251 -1.21 -22.54 -15.58
C CYS A 251 -0.27 -21.56 -16.32
N GLY A 252 0.84 -22.08 -16.85
CA GLY A 252 1.80 -21.34 -17.66
C GLY A 252 1.28 -20.90 -19.04
N GLU A 253 0.08 -21.32 -19.49
CA GLU A 253 -0.53 -20.78 -20.72
C GLU A 253 -0.92 -19.29 -20.57
N CYS A 254 -1.30 -18.87 -19.35
CA CYS A 254 -1.55 -17.48 -18.99
C CYS A 254 -0.39 -16.92 -18.14
N HIS A 255 0.04 -17.62 -17.10
CA HIS A 255 1.12 -17.20 -16.20
C HIS A 255 2.48 -17.63 -16.72
N SER A 256 2.95 -17.01 -17.80
CA SER A 256 4.17 -17.39 -18.54
C SER A 256 5.32 -16.39 -18.40
N GLY A 257 6.51 -16.79 -18.85
CA GLY A 257 7.69 -15.95 -18.89
C GLY A 257 8.26 -15.60 -17.52
N VAL A 258 9.19 -14.65 -17.50
CA VAL A 258 9.95 -14.27 -16.29
C VAL A 258 9.09 -13.55 -15.24
N TYR A 259 7.99 -12.95 -15.66
CA TYR A 259 7.04 -12.25 -14.80
C TYR A 259 5.80 -13.08 -14.49
N TYR A 260 5.66 -14.30 -15.02
CA TYR A 260 4.48 -15.13 -14.84
C TYR A 260 3.17 -14.39 -15.24
N THR A 261 3.20 -13.77 -16.42
CA THR A 261 2.04 -13.17 -17.09
C THR A 261 2.27 -13.21 -18.60
N ASP A 262 1.20 -13.44 -19.36
CA ASP A 262 1.23 -13.34 -20.83
C ASP A 262 0.82 -11.94 -21.32
N MET A 263 0.52 -11.01 -20.39
CA MET A 263 0.09 -9.62 -20.67
C MET A 263 -1.17 -9.55 -21.54
N LYS A 264 -2.09 -10.49 -21.34
CA LYS A 264 -3.35 -10.57 -22.08
C LYS A 264 -4.55 -10.64 -21.17
N TYR A 265 -5.72 -10.50 -21.76
CA TYR A 265 -6.99 -10.61 -21.05
C TYR A 265 -7.53 -12.03 -21.18
N HIS A 266 -8.02 -12.56 -20.08
CA HIS A 266 -8.67 -13.87 -20.05
C HIS A 266 -9.97 -13.82 -19.27
N ARG A 267 -10.99 -14.51 -19.80
CA ARG A 267 -12.23 -14.77 -19.08
C ARG A 267 -12.08 -16.10 -18.34
N ILE A 268 -11.99 -16.02 -17.02
CA ILE A 268 -11.79 -17.19 -16.16
C ILE A 268 -12.93 -17.28 -15.16
N GLY A 269 -13.55 -18.46 -15.06
CA GLY A 269 -14.62 -18.72 -14.13
C GLY A 269 -15.91 -17.99 -14.50
N GLU A 270 -16.61 -17.48 -13.48
CA GLU A 270 -17.90 -16.80 -13.59
C GLU A 270 -17.77 -15.28 -13.69
N ASP A 271 -16.55 -14.75 -13.72
CA ASP A 271 -16.26 -13.31 -13.73
C ASP A 271 -16.45 -12.75 -15.15
N ILE A 272 -17.61 -12.17 -15.39
CA ILE A 272 -18.05 -11.72 -16.72
C ILE A 272 -18.29 -10.21 -16.84
N GLU A 273 -17.99 -9.42 -15.80
CA GLU A 273 -18.24 -7.97 -15.76
C GLU A 273 -17.52 -7.22 -16.87
N PHE A 274 -16.37 -7.71 -17.31
CA PHE A 274 -15.64 -7.17 -18.46
C PHE A 274 -15.70 -8.12 -19.64
N GLU A 275 -16.18 -7.64 -20.78
CA GLU A 275 -16.31 -8.42 -22.01
C GLU A 275 -14.98 -9.08 -22.43
N LYS A 276 -13.87 -8.34 -22.29
CA LYS A 276 -12.52 -8.85 -22.62
C LYS A 276 -11.96 -9.82 -21.58
N GLY A 277 -12.55 -9.90 -20.39
CA GLY A 277 -11.98 -10.57 -19.23
C GLY A 277 -10.99 -9.68 -18.45
N TRP A 278 -10.20 -10.32 -17.61
CA TRP A 278 -9.26 -9.66 -16.71
C TRP A 278 -7.83 -9.73 -17.22
N ASP A 279 -7.04 -8.69 -16.97
CA ASP A 279 -5.60 -8.72 -17.20
C ASP A 279 -4.94 -9.81 -16.34
N THR A 280 -4.07 -10.63 -16.96
CA THR A 280 -3.31 -11.66 -16.24
C THR A 280 -2.27 -11.01 -15.33
N PRO A 281 -2.42 -11.05 -13.99
CA PRO A 281 -1.44 -10.45 -13.10
C PRO A 281 -0.14 -11.24 -13.06
N THR A 282 0.97 -10.57 -12.75
CA THR A 282 2.22 -11.25 -12.38
C THR A 282 2.01 -12.12 -11.14
N LEU A 283 2.68 -13.29 -11.06
CA LEU A 283 2.74 -14.08 -9.83
C LEU A 283 4.00 -13.79 -8.99
N ARG A 284 4.84 -12.85 -9.42
CA ARG A 284 6.01 -12.45 -8.61
C ARG A 284 5.57 -11.76 -7.33
N GLU A 285 6.11 -12.22 -6.20
CA GLU A 285 5.74 -11.77 -4.85
C GLU A 285 4.25 -11.95 -4.50
N VAL A 286 3.54 -12.85 -5.17
CA VAL A 286 2.12 -13.07 -4.92
C VAL A 286 1.85 -13.51 -3.47
N TRP A 287 2.81 -14.10 -2.79
CA TRP A 287 2.72 -14.56 -1.41
C TRP A 287 2.34 -13.47 -0.38
N ARG A 288 2.57 -12.19 -0.71
CA ARG A 288 2.25 -11.07 0.19
C ARG A 288 1.17 -10.12 -0.33
N THR A 289 0.42 -10.52 -1.35
CA THR A 289 -0.59 -9.67 -1.98
C THR A 289 -2.01 -10.17 -1.78
N ALA A 290 -2.22 -10.98 -0.72
CA ALA A 290 -3.57 -11.38 -0.32
C ALA A 290 -4.42 -10.15 0.08
N PRO A 291 -5.77 -10.22 -0.11
CA PRO A 291 -6.56 -11.31 -0.70
C PRO A 291 -6.42 -11.36 -2.23
N TYR A 292 -6.90 -12.43 -2.84
CA TYR A 292 -6.68 -12.72 -4.27
C TYR A 292 -7.97 -12.65 -5.08
N LEU A 293 -7.82 -12.75 -6.40
CA LEU A 293 -8.83 -12.54 -7.43
C LEU A 293 -9.21 -11.05 -7.55
N PHE A 294 -10.02 -10.71 -8.56
CA PHE A 294 -10.27 -9.32 -8.90
C PHE A 294 -11.01 -8.53 -7.79
N ASP A 295 -11.77 -9.22 -6.97
CA ASP A 295 -12.58 -8.66 -5.87
C ASP A 295 -12.10 -9.10 -4.47
N GLY A 296 -10.93 -9.74 -4.37
CA GLY A 296 -10.38 -10.17 -3.09
C GLY A 296 -11.15 -11.31 -2.41
N ARG A 297 -12.01 -12.04 -3.15
CA ARG A 297 -12.88 -13.10 -2.56
C ARG A 297 -12.13 -14.30 -2.01
N ALA A 298 -10.89 -14.52 -2.43
CA ALA A 298 -10.03 -15.59 -1.91
C ALA A 298 -9.05 -15.02 -0.87
N ALA A 299 -9.25 -15.33 0.40
CA ALA A 299 -8.41 -14.86 1.49
C ALA A 299 -7.00 -15.46 1.45
N THR A 300 -6.84 -16.64 0.89
CA THR A 300 -5.58 -17.36 0.80
C THR A 300 -5.33 -17.92 -0.60
N MET A 301 -4.07 -18.12 -0.96
CA MET A 301 -3.72 -18.77 -2.24
C MET A 301 -4.30 -20.17 -2.36
N LYS A 302 -4.44 -20.90 -1.25
CA LYS A 302 -5.08 -22.21 -1.23
C LYS A 302 -6.56 -22.11 -1.65
N GLU A 303 -7.29 -21.08 -1.22
CA GLU A 303 -8.69 -20.86 -1.61
C GLU A 303 -8.86 -20.56 -3.10
N VAL A 304 -7.90 -19.86 -3.72
CA VAL A 304 -7.89 -19.64 -5.17
C VAL A 304 -8.05 -20.96 -5.93
N PHE A 305 -7.39 -22.02 -5.47
CA PHE A 305 -7.42 -23.32 -6.12
C PHE A 305 -8.51 -24.26 -5.58
N SER A 306 -8.69 -24.32 -4.25
CA SER A 306 -9.61 -25.28 -3.61
C SER A 306 -11.07 -24.85 -3.68
N VAL A 307 -11.35 -23.57 -3.51
CA VAL A 307 -12.72 -23.01 -3.48
C VAL A 307 -13.11 -22.48 -4.85
N HIS A 308 -12.31 -21.53 -5.37
CA HIS A 308 -12.65 -20.80 -6.59
C HIS A 308 -12.24 -21.50 -7.89
N LYS A 309 -11.51 -22.63 -7.79
CA LYS A 309 -11.12 -23.47 -8.93
C LYS A 309 -10.47 -22.68 -10.09
N HIS A 310 -9.76 -21.62 -9.78
CA HIS A 310 -9.13 -20.76 -10.77
C HIS A 310 -8.24 -21.56 -11.72
N GLY A 311 -8.57 -21.59 -13.02
CA GLY A 311 -7.86 -22.36 -14.04
C GLY A 311 -7.93 -23.88 -13.87
N ILE A 312 -8.79 -24.41 -13.00
CA ILE A 312 -8.89 -25.86 -12.69
C ILE A 312 -10.20 -26.42 -13.21
N GLU A 313 -10.18 -27.06 -14.35
CA GLU A 313 -11.35 -27.72 -14.96
C GLU A 313 -11.58 -29.15 -14.46
N LYS A 314 -10.57 -29.79 -13.91
CA LYS A 314 -10.59 -31.21 -13.51
C LYS A 314 -10.45 -31.35 -12.00
N LYS A 315 -10.87 -32.50 -11.47
CA LYS A 315 -10.67 -32.81 -10.06
C LYS A 315 -9.17 -32.95 -9.76
N VAL A 316 -8.68 -32.13 -8.83
CA VAL A 316 -7.31 -32.14 -8.32
C VAL A 316 -7.30 -32.66 -6.89
N SER A 317 -6.30 -33.44 -6.51
CA SER A 317 -6.18 -33.95 -5.14
C SER A 317 -5.81 -32.84 -4.17
N GLU A 318 -6.18 -32.98 -2.90
CA GLU A 318 -5.80 -32.04 -1.83
C GLU A 318 -4.27 -31.86 -1.77
N LYS A 319 -3.53 -32.97 -1.88
CA LYS A 319 -2.07 -32.97 -1.92
C LYS A 319 -1.52 -32.13 -3.09
N ASP A 320 -2.10 -32.24 -4.29
CA ASP A 320 -1.69 -31.45 -5.44
C ASP A 320 -2.01 -29.96 -5.24
N ILE A 321 -3.14 -29.64 -4.59
CA ILE A 321 -3.51 -28.25 -4.24
C ILE A 321 -2.52 -27.66 -3.24
N GLU A 322 -2.11 -28.41 -2.21
CA GLU A 322 -1.11 -27.96 -1.25
C GLU A 322 0.24 -27.71 -1.92
N ALA A 323 0.68 -28.63 -2.77
CA ALA A 323 1.93 -28.48 -3.51
C ALA A 323 1.89 -27.27 -4.47
N LEU A 324 0.78 -27.10 -5.21
CA LEU A 324 0.58 -25.97 -6.10
C LEU A 324 0.59 -24.63 -5.33
N THR A 325 -0.08 -24.59 -4.17
CA THR A 325 -0.11 -23.43 -3.28
C THR A 325 1.30 -23.04 -2.82
N GLU A 326 2.08 -24.03 -2.38
CA GLU A 326 3.47 -23.84 -1.95
C GLU A 326 4.33 -23.28 -3.09
N TYR A 327 4.21 -23.86 -4.30
CA TYR A 327 4.95 -23.39 -5.46
C TYR A 327 4.61 -21.93 -5.81
N VAL A 328 3.32 -21.61 -5.92
CA VAL A 328 2.89 -20.25 -6.29
C VAL A 328 3.30 -19.23 -5.23
N ASN A 329 3.22 -19.58 -3.96
CA ASN A 329 3.74 -18.74 -2.88
C ASN A 329 5.28 -18.62 -2.88
N SER A 330 6.00 -19.51 -3.56
CA SER A 330 7.47 -19.43 -3.66
C SER A 330 7.96 -18.49 -4.78
N LEU A 331 7.03 -17.93 -5.61
CA LEU A 331 7.34 -17.06 -6.74
C LEU A 331 7.44 -15.60 -6.26
#